data_0c98b2b45e134d75fc0558b9b59f60a2
#
_entry.id   0c98b2b45e134d75fc0558b9b59f60a2
#
_cell.length_a   1.000
_cell.length_b   1.000
_cell.length_c   1.000
_cell.angle_alpha   90.00
_cell.angle_beta   90.00
_cell.angle_gamma   90.00
#
_symmetry.space_group_name_H-M   'P 1'
#
loop_
_entity.id
_entity.type
_entity.pdbx_description
1 polymer ?
#
loop_
_entity_poly.entity_id
_entity_poly.type
_entity_poly.pdbx_seq_one_letter_code
_entity_poly.pdbx_strand_id
1 'polypeptide(L)'
;MKWSELSDNWCPVARTLSVVGDRWTLLILRDCYLGKSRFEEFAESSGMTRHILAERLKRLVEEGVLERRLYSSAPKRYDYVLTEKGEELRPALKVMKDWGKKYMPVRREAKA
;
A
#
# COMPACT_ATOMS: atom_id res chain seq x y z
N MET A 1 10.73 -3.09 -18.59
CA MET A 1 10.36 -1.67 -18.45
C MET A 1 10.67 -1.20 -17.05
N LYS A 2 11.40 -0.12 -16.93
CA LYS A 2 11.73 0.44 -15.61
C LYS A 2 10.51 1.15 -15.04
N TRP A 3 10.41 1.12 -13.73
CA TRP A 3 9.31 1.74 -13.00
C TRP A 3 9.17 3.22 -13.31
N SER A 4 10.29 3.94 -13.37
CA SER A 4 10.30 5.37 -13.69
C SER A 4 9.77 5.69 -15.09
N GLU A 5 9.81 4.75 -16.02
CA GLU A 5 9.32 4.94 -17.38
C GLU A 5 7.79 4.90 -17.46
N LEU A 6 7.14 4.28 -16.46
CA LEU A 6 5.69 4.14 -16.45
C LEU A 6 4.97 5.45 -16.14
N SER A 7 5.60 6.34 -15.38
CA SER A 7 4.95 7.60 -14.95
C SER A 7 4.58 8.51 -16.10
N ASP A 8 5.30 8.43 -17.21
CA ASP A 8 5.05 9.25 -18.40
C ASP A 8 4.35 8.48 -19.53
N ASN A 9 3.90 7.25 -19.25
CA ASN A 9 3.26 6.44 -20.25
C ASN A 9 1.91 7.03 -20.65
N TRP A 10 1.51 6.83 -21.90
CA TRP A 10 0.23 7.33 -22.42
C TRP A 10 -0.98 6.69 -21.71
N CYS A 11 -0.82 5.48 -21.19
CA CYS A 11 -1.91 4.72 -20.57
C CYS A 11 -2.06 5.10 -19.09
N PRO A 12 -3.26 5.52 -18.65
CA PRO A 12 -3.49 5.82 -17.23
C PRO A 12 -3.21 4.64 -16.31
N VAL A 13 -3.47 3.41 -16.75
CA VAL A 13 -3.17 2.21 -15.97
C VAL A 13 -1.66 2.11 -15.73
N ALA A 14 -0.85 2.31 -16.78
CA ALA A 14 0.60 2.28 -16.66
C ALA A 14 1.10 3.38 -15.71
N ARG A 15 0.53 4.58 -15.83
CA ARG A 15 0.90 5.67 -14.91
C ARG A 15 0.57 5.35 -13.46
N THR A 16 -0.58 4.73 -13.22
CA THR A 16 -0.98 4.28 -11.88
C THR A 16 0.02 3.24 -11.35
N LEU A 17 0.42 2.29 -12.20
CA LEU A 17 1.38 1.26 -11.81
C LEU A 17 2.75 1.82 -11.46
N SER A 18 3.09 3.03 -11.92
CA SER A 18 4.33 3.68 -11.51
C SER A 18 4.36 4.00 -10.01
N VAL A 19 3.17 4.14 -9.41
CA VAL A 19 3.03 4.41 -7.96
C VAL A 19 2.78 3.13 -7.18
N VAL A 20 1.89 2.28 -7.65
CA VAL A 20 1.40 1.13 -6.89
C VAL A 20 1.70 -0.22 -7.55
N GLY A 21 2.60 -0.27 -8.53
CA GLY A 21 2.83 -1.47 -9.34
C GLY A 21 3.60 -2.59 -8.67
N ASP A 22 4.13 -2.40 -7.48
CA ASP A 22 4.84 -3.46 -6.78
C ASP A 22 3.97 -4.05 -5.66
N ARG A 23 4.24 -5.32 -5.32
CA ARG A 23 3.45 -6.03 -4.33
C ARG A 23 3.49 -5.39 -2.94
N TRP A 24 4.64 -4.83 -2.55
CA TRP A 24 4.80 -4.27 -1.21
C TRP A 24 3.92 -3.04 -0.99
N THR A 25 3.88 -2.15 -1.98
CA THR A 25 3.07 -0.93 -1.92
C THR A 25 1.59 -1.27 -1.79
N LEU A 26 1.11 -2.22 -2.60
CA LEU A 26 -0.29 -2.64 -2.53
C LEU A 26 -0.63 -3.30 -1.19
N LEU A 27 0.31 -4.06 -0.61
CA LEU A 27 0.09 -4.67 0.70
C LEU A 27 0.04 -3.61 1.81
N ILE A 28 0.84 -2.55 1.70
CA ILE A 28 0.76 -1.43 2.64
C ILE A 28 -0.62 -0.76 2.54
N LEU A 29 -1.11 -0.51 1.33
CA LEU A 29 -2.43 0.09 1.14
C LEU A 29 -3.54 -0.80 1.69
N ARG A 30 -3.44 -2.11 1.49
CA ARG A 30 -4.37 -3.06 2.10
C ARG A 30 -4.44 -2.86 3.62
N ASP A 31 -3.28 -2.76 4.26
CA ASP A 31 -3.21 -2.57 5.70
C ASP A 31 -3.82 -1.24 6.13
N CYS A 32 -3.59 -0.17 5.35
CA CYS A 32 -4.22 1.12 5.61
C CYS A 32 -5.74 1.02 5.56
N TYR A 33 -6.28 0.31 4.58
CA TYR A 33 -7.72 0.13 4.44
C TYR A 33 -8.30 -0.75 5.56
N LEU A 34 -7.46 -1.55 6.23
CA LEU A 34 -7.83 -2.33 7.40
C LEU A 34 -7.66 -1.54 8.71
N GLY A 35 -7.26 -0.28 8.61
CA GLY A 35 -7.15 0.59 9.78
C GLY A 35 -5.77 0.72 10.39
N LYS A 36 -4.76 0.12 9.77
CA LYS A 36 -3.38 0.24 10.26
C LYS A 36 -2.77 1.58 9.83
N SER A 37 -1.96 2.17 10.69
CA SER A 37 -1.38 3.48 10.43
C SER A 37 0.06 3.62 10.93
N ARG A 38 0.56 2.69 11.73
CA ARG A 38 1.87 2.82 12.35
C ARG A 38 2.89 1.87 11.73
N PHE A 39 4.14 2.32 11.70
CA PHE A 39 5.24 1.55 11.11
C PHE A 39 5.27 0.10 11.59
N GLU A 40 5.19 -0.09 12.91
CA GLU A 40 5.28 -1.43 13.48
C GLU A 40 4.09 -2.33 13.09
N GLU A 41 2.92 -1.74 12.90
CA GLU A 41 1.75 -2.48 12.45
C GLU A 41 1.96 -3.01 11.03
N PHE A 42 2.50 -2.17 10.14
CA PHE A 42 2.83 -2.60 8.78
C PHE A 42 3.93 -3.65 8.78
N ALA A 43 4.96 -3.46 9.61
CA ALA A 43 6.08 -4.40 9.68
C ALA A 43 5.63 -5.79 10.10
N GLU A 44 4.77 -5.88 11.10
CA GLU A 44 4.25 -7.16 11.59
C GLU A 44 3.36 -7.86 10.57
N SER A 45 2.54 -7.09 9.85
CA SER A 45 1.54 -7.63 8.95
C SER A 45 2.11 -8.12 7.63
N SER A 46 3.07 -7.40 7.06
CA SER A 46 3.49 -7.61 5.68
C SER A 46 4.63 -8.61 5.52
N GLY A 47 5.45 -8.77 6.53
CA GLY A 47 6.66 -9.59 6.44
C GLY A 47 7.79 -8.97 5.62
N MET A 48 7.63 -7.74 5.13
CA MET A 48 8.70 -7.07 4.41
C MET A 48 9.78 -6.54 5.38
N THR A 49 10.99 -6.34 4.89
CA THR A 49 12.06 -5.81 5.72
C THR A 49 11.74 -4.37 6.12
N ARG A 50 12.31 -3.93 7.25
CA ARG A 50 12.11 -2.56 7.73
C ARG A 50 12.64 -1.54 6.72
N HIS A 51 13.71 -1.87 6.03
CA HIS A 51 14.28 -0.99 4.99
C HIS A 51 13.30 -0.79 3.83
N ILE A 52 12.75 -1.88 3.31
CA ILE A 52 11.77 -1.81 2.22
C ILE A 52 10.52 -1.05 2.66
N LEU A 53 10.02 -1.36 3.85
CA LEU A 53 8.85 -0.68 4.39
C LEU A 53 9.07 0.83 4.49
N ALA A 54 10.20 1.25 5.07
CA ALA A 54 10.51 2.67 5.20
C ALA A 54 10.57 3.37 3.84
N GLU A 55 11.21 2.72 2.86
CA GLU A 55 11.32 3.25 1.51
C GLU A 55 9.95 3.39 0.83
N ARG A 56 9.11 2.38 0.95
CA ARG A 56 7.78 2.39 0.32
C ARG A 56 6.85 3.41 0.98
N LEU A 57 6.90 3.53 2.30
CA LEU A 57 6.11 4.55 3.01
C LEU A 57 6.54 5.95 2.61
N LYS A 58 7.84 6.19 2.53
CA LYS A 58 8.38 7.48 2.09
C LYS A 58 7.87 7.82 0.69
N ARG A 59 7.91 6.87 -0.22
CA ARG A 59 7.45 7.07 -1.58
C ARG A 59 5.96 7.38 -1.64
N LEU A 60 5.14 6.65 -0.88
CA LEU A 60 3.70 6.90 -0.82
C LEU A 60 3.39 8.31 -0.30
N VAL A 61 4.19 8.80 0.65
CA VAL A 61 4.05 10.18 1.14
C VAL A 61 4.44 11.17 0.04
N GLU A 62 5.54 10.93 -0.65
CA GLU A 62 5.99 11.79 -1.75
C GLU A 62 4.95 11.86 -2.87
N GLU A 63 4.28 10.75 -3.15
CA GLU A 63 3.25 10.69 -4.19
C GLU A 63 1.88 11.21 -3.72
N GLY A 64 1.78 11.64 -2.47
CA GLY A 64 0.55 12.18 -1.93
C GLY A 64 -0.55 11.16 -1.64
N VAL A 65 -0.21 9.89 -1.62
CA VAL A 65 -1.17 8.81 -1.30
C VAL A 65 -1.34 8.66 0.21
N LEU A 66 -0.26 8.86 0.96
CA LEU A 66 -0.26 8.88 2.42
C LEU A 66 0.23 10.23 2.91
N GLU A 67 -0.20 10.59 4.12
CA GLU A 67 0.30 11.72 4.86
C GLU A 67 0.91 11.22 6.15
N ARG A 68 2.10 11.72 6.49
CA ARG A 68 2.75 11.38 7.74
C ARG A 68 2.38 12.42 8.79
N ARG A 69 1.78 11.99 9.88
CA ARG A 69 1.36 12.87 10.98
C ARG A 69 2.08 12.54 12.26
N LEU A 70 2.60 13.55 12.93
CA LEU A 70 3.23 13.40 14.22
C LEU A 70 2.15 13.16 15.28
N TYR A 71 2.22 12.03 16.00
CA TYR A 71 1.32 11.78 17.12
C TYR A 71 2.01 11.84 18.49
N SER A 72 3.35 11.86 18.52
CA SER A 72 4.14 12.01 19.72
C SER A 72 5.39 12.81 19.39
N SER A 73 5.76 13.77 20.23
CA SER A 73 6.93 14.60 20.00
C SER A 73 8.15 14.16 20.82
N ALA A 74 7.94 13.33 21.83
CA ALA A 74 9.02 12.88 22.74
C ALA A 74 8.80 11.43 23.19
N PRO A 75 9.35 10.42 22.46
CA PRO A 75 10.09 10.52 21.20
C PRO A 75 9.18 10.82 20.01
N LYS A 76 9.77 11.29 18.93
CA LYS A 76 9.00 11.55 17.70
C LYS A 76 8.45 10.26 17.12
N ARG A 77 7.13 10.21 16.97
CA ARG A 77 6.42 9.07 16.39
C ARG A 77 5.36 9.57 15.42
N TYR A 78 5.16 8.82 14.35
CA TYR A 78 4.29 9.23 13.26
C TYR A 78 3.25 8.17 12.94
N ASP A 79 2.08 8.63 12.53
CA ASP A 79 1.07 7.83 11.84
C ASP A 79 1.16 8.11 10.35
N TYR A 80 0.84 7.10 9.56
CA TYR A 80 0.70 7.22 8.11
C TYR A 80 -0.77 7.06 7.80
N VAL A 81 -1.39 8.12 7.30
CA VAL A 81 -2.84 8.13 7.07
C VAL A 81 -3.14 8.37 5.60
N LEU A 82 -4.24 7.79 5.12
CA LEU A 82 -4.66 7.95 3.73
C LEU A 82 -5.09 9.39 3.47
N THR A 83 -4.62 9.92 2.35
CA THR A 83 -5.14 11.18 1.82
C THR A 83 -6.40 10.89 1.00
N GLU A 84 -7.08 11.93 0.51
CA GLU A 84 -8.20 11.74 -0.41
C GLU A 84 -7.76 10.93 -1.63
N LYS A 85 -6.59 11.26 -2.19
CA LYS A 85 -6.01 10.53 -3.31
C LYS A 85 -5.81 9.05 -2.97
N GLY A 86 -5.34 8.75 -1.76
CA GLY A 86 -5.17 7.38 -1.29
C GLY A 86 -6.49 6.64 -1.10
N GLU A 87 -7.50 7.33 -0.58
CA GLU A 87 -8.82 6.74 -0.41
C GLU A 87 -9.48 6.37 -1.74
N GLU A 88 -9.21 7.12 -2.79
CA GLU A 88 -9.79 6.87 -4.11
C GLU A 88 -9.29 5.58 -4.76
N LEU A 89 -8.20 4.99 -4.26
CA LEU A 89 -7.72 3.69 -4.72
C LEU A 89 -8.40 2.51 -4.03
N ARG A 90 -9.16 2.75 -2.97
CA ARG A 90 -9.82 1.69 -2.20
C ARG A 90 -10.69 0.77 -3.07
N PRO A 91 -11.52 1.27 -3.99
CA PRO A 91 -12.32 0.38 -4.84
C PRO A 91 -11.49 -0.57 -5.70
N ALA A 92 -10.31 -0.13 -6.15
CA ALA A 92 -9.43 -0.99 -6.95
C ALA A 92 -8.95 -2.20 -6.14
N LEU A 93 -8.56 -1.99 -4.87
CA LEU A 93 -8.14 -3.09 -4.01
C LEU A 93 -9.31 -4.01 -3.65
N LYS A 94 -10.51 -3.45 -3.51
CA LYS A 94 -11.70 -4.29 -3.27
C LYS A 94 -11.95 -5.25 -4.43
N VAL A 95 -11.84 -4.76 -5.66
CA VAL A 95 -11.98 -5.62 -6.84
C VAL A 95 -10.89 -6.69 -6.85
N MET A 96 -9.65 -6.32 -6.54
CA MET A 96 -8.56 -7.30 -6.47
C MET A 96 -8.80 -8.34 -5.39
N LYS A 97 -9.31 -7.94 -4.25
CA LYS A 97 -9.64 -8.86 -3.15
C LYS A 97 -10.71 -9.86 -3.59
N ASP A 98 -11.77 -9.38 -4.20
CA ASP A 98 -12.87 -10.23 -4.63
C ASP A 98 -12.42 -11.21 -5.72
N TRP A 99 -11.60 -10.76 -6.64
CA TRP A 99 -11.01 -11.61 -7.67
C TRP A 99 -10.16 -12.71 -7.06
N GLY A 100 -9.30 -12.35 -6.10
CA GLY A 100 -8.44 -13.32 -5.42
C GLY A 100 -9.22 -14.36 -4.64
N LYS A 101 -10.30 -13.95 -3.98
CA LYS A 101 -11.16 -14.88 -3.27
C LYS A 101 -11.83 -15.88 -4.21
N LYS A 102 -12.27 -15.40 -5.36
CA LYS A 102 -13.00 -16.23 -6.33
C LYS A 102 -12.09 -17.24 -7.02
N TYR A 103 -10.93 -16.78 -7.48
CA TYR A 103 -10.08 -17.59 -8.36
C TYR A 103 -8.86 -18.18 -7.67
N MET A 104 -8.48 -17.67 -6.52
CA MET A 104 -7.31 -18.14 -5.79
C MET A 104 -7.62 -18.35 -4.31
N PRO A 105 -8.57 -19.25 -3.99
CA PRO A 105 -8.90 -19.50 -2.59
C PRO A 105 -7.72 -20.12 -1.84
N VAL A 106 -7.65 -19.85 -0.55
CA VAL A 106 -6.63 -20.45 0.31
C VAL A 106 -6.83 -21.96 0.35
N ARG A 107 -5.77 -22.73 0.15
CA ARG A 107 -5.83 -24.19 0.16
C ARG A 107 -6.46 -24.77 1.42
N ARG A 108 -6.18 -24.15 2.55
CA ARG A 108 -6.73 -24.56 3.84
C ARG A 108 -8.24 -24.45 3.86
N GLU A 109 -8.80 -23.41 3.25
CA GLU A 109 -10.25 -23.20 3.13
C GLU A 109 -10.84 -24.27 2.21
N ALA A 110 -10.14 -24.61 1.14
CA ALA A 110 -10.58 -25.62 0.19
C ALA A 110 -10.67 -27.01 0.83
N LYS A 111 -9.89 -27.26 1.88
CA LYS A 111 -9.91 -28.54 2.61
C LYS A 111 -10.98 -28.60 3.67
N ALA A 112 -11.46 -27.46 4.09
CA ALA A 112 -12.52 -27.40 5.07
C ALA A 112 -13.88 -27.66 4.43
#